data_0897902a2b79e21ee66e8c21b5a6fa7f
#
_entry.id   0897902a2b79e21ee66e8c21b5a6fa7f
#
_cell.length_a   1.000
_cell.length_b   1.000
_cell.length_c   1.000
_cell.angle_alpha   90.00
_cell.angle_beta   90.00
_cell.angle_gamma   90.00
#
_symmetry.space_group_name_H-M   'P 1'
#
loop_
_entity.id
_entity.type
_entity.pdbx_description
1 polymer ?
#
loop_
_entity_poly.entity_id
_entity_poly.type
_entity_poly.pdbx_seq_one_letter_code
_entity_poly.pdbx_strand_id
1 'polypeptide(L)'
;MILENGIKQKQGVFGTLLGHFFSAFHTLSVICFFMGVWEFGAYFASPIILPSALEVLKRAYELLFSEQSALLMSLQRVLSAIFLGFLCGVILGTIAANFKSFAAFIKPVVDILQGIAPIVWVVLALFWFGVGGVSVVFTGFIIVLPLSFGASFISVLSLNSKLSQVCKAYKFSLLKRLKIFYLPSILPFLLSNFSIVFAMGVKVVIMAELLGASDGVGAQINDARNLLDTTQILAFVVLMVGLILLFEALVIKVLKITLLPWLER
;
A
#
# COMPACT_ATOMS: atom_id res chain seq x y z
N MET A 1 17.58 13.64 -18.25
CA MET A 1 18.92 14.01 -18.75
C MET A 1 19.32 15.26 -17.99
N ILE A 2 20.24 15.13 -17.04
CA ILE A 2 20.75 16.24 -16.20
C ILE A 2 21.92 16.82 -16.96
N LEU A 3 21.78 18.06 -17.42
CA LEU A 3 22.91 18.81 -18.00
C LEU A 3 23.68 19.47 -16.87
N GLU A 4 25.00 19.50 -16.99
CA GLU A 4 26.03 19.89 -15.98
C GLU A 4 25.82 21.26 -15.28
N ASN A 5 24.86 22.07 -15.68
CA ASN A 5 24.66 23.42 -15.14
C ASN A 5 23.30 23.65 -14.43
N GLY A 6 22.59 22.61 -14.04
CA GLY A 6 21.42 22.74 -13.13
C GLY A 6 20.24 23.58 -13.64
N ILE A 7 20.22 23.99 -14.89
CA ILE A 7 19.12 24.79 -15.49
C ILE A 7 18.14 23.80 -16.14
N LYS A 8 16.99 23.60 -15.52
CA LYS A 8 15.85 22.94 -16.17
C LYS A 8 15.42 23.79 -17.39
N GLN A 9 15.83 23.36 -18.57
CA GLN A 9 15.31 23.92 -19.80
C GLN A 9 13.80 23.63 -19.85
N LYS A 10 12.97 24.66 -19.95
CA LYS A 10 11.52 24.55 -20.16
C LYS A 10 11.31 23.79 -21.47
N GLN A 11 11.08 22.48 -21.38
CA GLN A 11 10.68 21.70 -22.55
C GLN A 11 9.37 22.30 -23.05
N GLY A 12 9.31 22.64 -24.33
CA GLY A 12 8.07 23.10 -24.96
C GLY A 12 6.97 22.04 -24.79
N VAL A 13 5.71 22.45 -24.81
CA VAL A 13 4.51 21.59 -24.65
C VAL A 13 4.61 20.32 -25.51
N PHE A 14 5.20 20.41 -26.69
CA PHE A 14 5.44 19.29 -27.60
C PHE A 14 6.48 18.28 -27.06
N GLY A 15 7.56 18.73 -26.41
CA GLY A 15 8.56 17.86 -25.81
C GLY A 15 8.03 17.11 -24.57
N THR A 16 7.15 17.76 -23.78
CA THR A 16 6.48 17.11 -22.65
C THR A 16 5.44 16.08 -23.12
N LEU A 17 4.68 16.36 -24.16
CA LEU A 17 3.74 15.39 -24.77
C LEU A 17 4.46 14.19 -25.36
N LEU A 18 5.54 14.39 -26.11
CA LEU A 18 6.39 13.30 -26.60
C LEU A 18 6.99 12.46 -25.46
N GLY A 19 7.48 13.09 -24.39
CA GLY A 19 8.00 12.40 -23.21
C GLY A 19 6.95 11.54 -22.51
N HIS A 20 5.71 12.01 -22.40
CA HIS A 20 4.60 11.22 -21.85
C HIS A 20 4.20 10.07 -22.78
N PHE A 21 4.21 10.30 -24.09
CA PHE A 21 3.93 9.27 -25.10
C PHE A 21 4.98 8.14 -25.08
N PHE A 22 6.27 8.50 -25.03
CA PHE A 22 7.34 7.53 -24.89
C PHE A 22 7.28 6.75 -23.57
N SER A 23 6.96 7.44 -22.47
CA SER A 23 6.79 6.79 -21.16
C SER A 23 5.60 5.81 -21.16
N ALA A 24 4.47 6.19 -21.75
CA ALA A 24 3.30 5.31 -21.90
C ALA A 24 3.61 4.12 -22.82
N PHE A 25 4.36 4.34 -23.92
CA PHE A 25 4.77 3.27 -24.82
C PHE A 25 5.72 2.27 -24.16
N HIS A 26 6.66 2.74 -23.32
CA HIS A 26 7.51 1.86 -22.52
C HIS A 26 6.69 1.00 -21.55
N THR A 27 5.75 1.60 -20.83
CA THR A 27 4.88 0.85 -19.89
C THR A 27 4.06 -0.20 -20.64
N LEU A 28 3.49 0.16 -21.78
CA LEU A 28 2.71 -0.76 -22.61
C LEU A 28 3.59 -1.91 -23.14
N SER A 29 4.81 -1.60 -23.61
CA SER A 29 5.76 -2.60 -24.10
C SER A 29 6.13 -3.61 -23.02
N VAL A 30 6.36 -3.16 -21.79
CA VAL A 30 6.65 -4.04 -20.65
C VAL A 30 5.46 -4.94 -20.35
N ILE A 31 4.24 -4.40 -20.33
CA ILE A 31 3.02 -5.19 -20.10
C ILE A 31 2.84 -6.23 -21.21
N CYS A 32 2.97 -5.84 -22.49
CA CYS A 32 2.88 -6.75 -23.62
C CYS A 32 3.96 -7.84 -23.58
N PHE A 33 5.18 -7.49 -23.16
CA PHE A 33 6.26 -8.46 -23.02
C PHE A 33 5.93 -9.51 -21.96
N PHE A 34 5.49 -9.09 -20.77
CA PHE A 34 5.09 -10.03 -19.70
C PHE A 34 3.89 -10.88 -20.10
N MET A 35 2.89 -10.31 -20.77
CA MET A 35 1.74 -11.06 -21.31
C MET A 35 2.18 -12.08 -22.36
N GLY A 36 3.13 -11.72 -23.24
CA GLY A 36 3.70 -12.64 -24.21
C GLY A 36 4.48 -13.78 -23.58
N VAL A 37 5.29 -13.50 -22.56
CA VAL A 37 6.01 -14.54 -21.78
C VAL A 37 5.03 -15.47 -21.07
N TRP A 38 3.96 -14.92 -20.48
CA TRP A 38 2.90 -15.73 -19.85
C TRP A 38 2.23 -16.66 -20.87
N GLU A 39 1.74 -16.11 -21.98
CA GLU A 39 1.06 -16.88 -23.02
C GLU A 39 1.97 -17.97 -23.63
N PHE A 40 3.26 -17.63 -23.84
CA PHE A 40 4.26 -18.60 -24.23
C PHE A 40 4.42 -19.73 -23.21
N GLY A 41 4.47 -19.40 -21.92
CA GLY A 41 4.50 -20.40 -20.83
C GLY A 41 3.25 -21.26 -20.80
N ALA A 42 2.06 -20.66 -20.97
CA ALA A 42 0.79 -21.34 -21.01
C ALA A 42 0.66 -22.34 -22.17
N TYR A 43 1.32 -22.06 -23.29
CA TYR A 43 1.33 -22.98 -24.45
C TYR A 43 2.02 -24.31 -24.12
N PHE A 44 3.05 -24.31 -23.27
CA PHE A 44 3.78 -25.51 -22.87
C PHE A 44 3.25 -26.18 -21.60
N ALA A 45 2.46 -25.46 -20.81
CA ALA A 45 1.92 -25.95 -19.55
C ALA A 45 0.52 -26.54 -19.75
N SER A 46 0.10 -27.43 -18.83
CA SER A 46 -1.30 -27.84 -18.76
C SER A 46 -2.16 -26.63 -18.35
N PRO A 47 -3.37 -26.44 -18.95
CA PRO A 47 -4.29 -25.38 -18.57
C PRO A 47 -4.67 -25.37 -17.07
N ILE A 48 -4.60 -26.52 -16.41
CA ILE A 48 -4.81 -26.65 -14.94
C ILE A 48 -3.69 -25.97 -14.17
N ILE A 49 -2.45 -25.95 -14.71
CA ILE A 49 -1.28 -25.38 -14.03
C ILE A 49 -1.13 -23.91 -14.38
N LEU A 50 -1.21 -23.59 -15.67
CA LEU A 50 -1.06 -22.23 -16.16
C LEU A 50 -2.07 -21.97 -17.31
N PRO A 51 -3.25 -21.41 -16.99
CA PRO A 51 -4.25 -21.02 -17.99
C PRO A 51 -3.77 -19.86 -18.84
N SER A 52 -4.37 -19.64 -20.00
CA SER A 52 -4.04 -18.54 -20.87
C SER A 52 -4.36 -17.19 -20.22
N ALA A 53 -3.53 -16.18 -20.52
CA ALA A 53 -3.72 -14.84 -19.96
C ALA A 53 -5.09 -14.25 -20.34
N LEU A 54 -5.60 -14.58 -21.54
CA LEU A 54 -6.89 -14.13 -22.01
C LEU A 54 -8.06 -14.74 -21.21
N GLU A 55 -7.98 -16.02 -20.87
CA GLU A 55 -8.99 -16.72 -20.04
C GLU A 55 -9.03 -16.13 -18.63
N VAL A 56 -7.85 -15.90 -18.05
CA VAL A 56 -7.73 -15.26 -16.72
C VAL A 56 -8.34 -13.86 -16.71
N LEU A 57 -8.10 -13.03 -17.74
CA LEU A 57 -8.68 -11.69 -17.84
C LEU A 57 -10.19 -11.73 -18.03
N LYS A 58 -10.71 -12.64 -18.84
CA LYS A 58 -12.17 -12.85 -18.99
C LYS A 58 -12.81 -13.26 -17.66
N ARG A 59 -12.20 -14.22 -16.96
CA ARG A 59 -12.67 -14.66 -15.65
C ARG A 59 -12.61 -13.55 -14.61
N ALA A 60 -11.55 -12.72 -14.59
CA ALA A 60 -11.47 -11.56 -13.73
C ALA A 60 -12.59 -10.56 -13.99
N TYR A 61 -12.93 -10.31 -15.26
CA TYR A 61 -14.04 -9.44 -15.62
C TYR A 61 -15.40 -10.01 -15.14
N GLU A 62 -15.64 -11.30 -15.29
CA GLU A 62 -16.84 -11.96 -14.77
C GLU A 62 -16.95 -11.85 -13.24
N LEU A 63 -15.85 -12.14 -12.52
CA LEU A 63 -15.79 -12.07 -11.06
C LEU A 63 -16.03 -10.65 -10.51
N LEU A 64 -15.68 -9.61 -11.23
CA LEU A 64 -15.98 -8.22 -10.87
C LEU A 64 -17.47 -7.97 -10.67
N PHE A 65 -18.32 -8.68 -11.42
CA PHE A 65 -19.77 -8.51 -11.38
C PHE A 65 -20.49 -9.61 -10.59
N SER A 66 -19.96 -10.83 -10.57
CA SER A 66 -20.56 -11.95 -9.86
C SER A 66 -20.24 -11.98 -8.36
N GLU A 67 -19.00 -11.60 -7.98
CA GLU A 67 -18.49 -11.70 -6.61
C GLU A 67 -18.31 -10.33 -5.92
N GLN A 68 -19.19 -9.38 -6.24
CA GLN A 68 -19.12 -8.02 -5.68
C GLN A 68 -19.16 -7.99 -4.15
N SER A 69 -19.93 -8.88 -3.52
CA SER A 69 -20.02 -8.96 -2.06
C SER A 69 -18.70 -9.37 -1.42
N ALA A 70 -18.00 -10.35 -1.99
CA ALA A 70 -16.69 -10.79 -1.52
C ALA A 70 -15.62 -9.71 -1.68
N LEU A 71 -15.60 -9.01 -2.83
CA LEU A 71 -14.69 -7.91 -3.11
C LEU A 71 -14.90 -6.73 -2.15
N LEU A 72 -16.15 -6.33 -1.92
CA LEU A 72 -16.50 -5.25 -0.99
C LEU A 72 -16.13 -5.59 0.46
N MET A 73 -16.37 -6.83 0.88
CA MET A 73 -16.06 -7.29 2.22
C MET A 73 -14.55 -7.28 2.48
N SER A 74 -13.75 -7.80 1.56
CA SER A 74 -12.28 -7.74 1.66
C SER A 74 -11.78 -6.30 1.63
N LEU A 75 -12.34 -5.44 0.78
CA LEU A 75 -11.98 -4.02 0.72
C LEU A 75 -12.28 -3.31 2.05
N GLN A 76 -13.45 -3.57 2.65
CA GLN A 76 -13.81 -3.00 3.95
C GLN A 76 -12.85 -3.44 5.06
N ARG A 77 -12.43 -4.72 5.09
CA ARG A 77 -11.44 -5.23 6.04
C ARG A 77 -10.07 -4.58 5.82
N VAL A 78 -9.64 -4.49 4.56
CA VAL A 78 -8.38 -3.80 4.19
C VAL A 78 -8.38 -2.35 4.69
N LEU A 79 -9.44 -1.59 4.36
CA LEU A 79 -9.54 -0.19 4.78
C LEU A 79 -9.60 -0.04 6.30
N SER A 80 -10.31 -0.92 7.00
CA SER A 80 -10.39 -0.91 8.47
C SER A 80 -9.04 -1.21 9.11
N ALA A 81 -8.34 -2.23 8.64
CA ALA A 81 -7.02 -2.61 9.14
C ALA A 81 -5.99 -1.49 8.91
N ILE A 82 -5.98 -0.92 7.69
CA ILE A 82 -5.07 0.17 7.34
C ILE A 82 -5.39 1.42 8.14
N PHE A 83 -6.66 1.81 8.25
CA PHE A 83 -7.05 3.01 8.97
C PHE A 83 -6.60 2.93 10.44
N LEU A 84 -6.89 1.82 11.12
CA LEU A 84 -6.49 1.62 12.50
C LEU A 84 -4.96 1.55 12.66
N GLY A 85 -4.29 0.72 11.84
CA GLY A 85 -2.85 0.52 11.93
C GLY A 85 -2.04 1.76 11.55
N PHE A 86 -2.47 2.47 10.48
CA PHE A 86 -1.82 3.70 10.05
C PHE A 86 -2.00 4.82 11.07
N LEU A 87 -3.21 5.03 11.57
CA LEU A 87 -3.49 6.08 12.56
C LEU A 87 -2.69 5.84 13.85
N CYS A 88 -2.77 4.64 14.42
CA CYS A 88 -2.03 4.27 15.62
C CYS A 88 -0.51 4.37 15.40
N GLY A 89 0.00 3.86 14.28
CA GLY A 89 1.41 3.91 13.95
C GLY A 89 1.93 5.34 13.81
N VAL A 90 1.20 6.21 13.11
CA VAL A 90 1.57 7.63 12.94
C VAL A 90 1.56 8.37 14.29
N ILE A 91 0.57 8.15 15.12
CA ILE A 91 0.48 8.78 16.46
C ILE A 91 1.66 8.32 17.33
N LEU A 92 1.87 7.00 17.46
CA LEU A 92 2.95 6.44 18.27
C LEU A 92 4.33 6.87 17.76
N GLY A 93 4.55 6.85 16.43
CA GLY A 93 5.81 7.27 15.82
C GLY A 93 6.11 8.75 16.04
N THR A 94 5.08 9.60 15.90
CA THR A 94 5.21 11.05 16.17
C THR A 94 5.52 11.33 17.64
N ILE A 95 4.87 10.65 18.57
CA ILE A 95 5.15 10.77 20.02
C ILE A 95 6.58 10.30 20.31
N ALA A 96 6.96 9.13 19.81
CA ALA A 96 8.31 8.57 20.01
C ALA A 96 9.41 9.50 19.49
N ALA A 97 9.21 10.13 18.34
CA ALA A 97 10.17 11.07 17.78
C ALA A 97 10.36 12.34 18.63
N ASN A 98 9.37 12.75 19.41
CA ASN A 98 9.43 13.91 20.28
C ASN A 98 9.91 13.60 21.70
N PHE A 99 9.74 12.36 22.19
CA PHE A 99 10.07 11.96 23.57
C PHE A 99 11.07 10.79 23.59
N LYS A 100 12.34 11.07 23.89
CA LYS A 100 13.41 10.07 23.91
C LYS A 100 13.13 8.87 24.83
N SER A 101 12.57 9.12 26.01
CA SER A 101 12.22 8.05 26.97
C SER A 101 11.14 7.14 26.42
N PHE A 102 10.11 7.69 25.77
CA PHE A 102 9.06 6.92 25.11
C PHE A 102 9.61 6.14 23.91
N ALA A 103 10.50 6.76 23.10
CA ALA A 103 11.15 6.08 22.00
C ALA A 103 11.99 4.88 22.46
N ALA A 104 12.74 5.01 23.55
CA ALA A 104 13.54 3.94 24.11
C ALA A 104 12.69 2.73 24.54
N PHE A 105 11.45 2.97 25.00
CA PHE A 105 10.51 1.93 25.39
C PHE A 105 9.79 1.29 24.20
N ILE A 106 9.24 2.12 23.30
CA ILE A 106 8.33 1.63 22.24
C ILE A 106 9.06 1.02 21.04
N LYS A 107 10.28 1.52 20.69
CA LYS A 107 11.02 1.00 19.55
C LYS A 107 11.29 -0.50 19.61
N PRO A 108 11.83 -1.06 20.71
CA PRO A 108 12.03 -2.51 20.80
C PRO A 108 10.75 -3.31 20.60
N VAL A 109 9.60 -2.81 21.09
CA VAL A 109 8.31 -3.46 20.91
C VAL A 109 7.93 -3.49 19.44
N VAL A 110 8.05 -2.36 18.74
CA VAL A 110 7.76 -2.25 17.30
C VAL A 110 8.70 -3.12 16.48
N ASP A 111 9.99 -3.15 16.83
CA ASP A 111 10.99 -3.98 16.16
C ASP A 111 10.67 -5.48 16.30
N ILE A 112 10.21 -5.93 17.48
CA ILE A 112 9.72 -7.29 17.70
C ILE A 112 8.50 -7.60 16.84
N LEU A 113 7.49 -6.69 16.81
CA LEU A 113 6.29 -6.85 15.99
C LEU A 113 6.65 -7.01 14.51
N GLN A 114 7.64 -6.26 14.03
CA GLN A 114 8.10 -6.30 12.65
C GLN A 114 8.96 -7.52 12.33
N GLY A 115 9.65 -8.07 13.32
CA GLY A 115 10.48 -9.26 13.17
C GLY A 115 9.70 -10.57 13.04
N ILE A 116 8.43 -10.57 13.46
CA ILE A 116 7.57 -11.76 13.38
C ILE A 116 6.95 -11.87 11.99
N ALA A 117 7.05 -13.04 11.36
CA ALA A 117 6.48 -13.29 10.04
C ALA A 117 4.95 -13.09 10.05
N PRO A 118 4.35 -12.45 9.00
CA PRO A 118 2.91 -12.17 8.94
C PRO A 118 2.02 -13.39 9.20
N ILE A 119 2.42 -14.57 8.72
CA ILE A 119 1.64 -15.79 8.89
C ILE A 119 1.49 -16.19 10.37
N VAL A 120 2.50 -15.93 11.19
CA VAL A 120 2.42 -16.22 12.64
C VAL A 120 1.35 -15.35 13.29
N TRP A 121 1.24 -14.08 12.88
CA TRP A 121 0.19 -13.18 13.33
C TRP A 121 -1.20 -13.64 12.93
N VAL A 122 -1.36 -14.22 11.71
CA VAL A 122 -2.64 -14.82 11.29
C VAL A 122 -3.02 -15.95 12.25
N VAL A 123 -2.09 -16.88 12.53
CA VAL A 123 -2.36 -18.01 13.40
C VAL A 123 -2.71 -17.56 14.83
N LEU A 124 -1.95 -16.62 15.38
CA LEU A 124 -2.25 -16.06 16.72
C LEU A 124 -3.61 -15.36 16.75
N ALA A 125 -3.94 -14.59 15.71
CA ALA A 125 -5.23 -13.91 15.62
C ALA A 125 -6.40 -14.91 15.59
N LEU A 126 -6.23 -16.04 14.90
CA LEU A 126 -7.23 -17.10 14.88
C LEU A 126 -7.42 -17.75 16.26
N PHE A 127 -6.34 -17.93 17.02
CA PHE A 127 -6.45 -18.43 18.39
C PHE A 127 -7.15 -17.45 19.33
N TRP A 128 -6.94 -16.15 19.17
CA TRP A 128 -7.49 -15.13 20.08
C TRP A 128 -8.91 -14.72 19.73
N PHE A 129 -9.22 -14.61 18.45
CA PHE A 129 -10.49 -14.04 17.96
C PHE A 129 -11.35 -15.06 17.19
N GLY A 130 -10.82 -16.26 16.94
CA GLY A 130 -11.51 -17.27 16.13
C GLY A 130 -11.50 -16.95 14.63
N VAL A 131 -12.19 -17.80 13.87
CA VAL A 131 -12.39 -17.65 12.41
C VAL A 131 -13.34 -16.49 12.13
N GLY A 132 -12.94 -15.56 11.26
CA GLY A 132 -13.81 -14.46 10.83
C GLY A 132 -13.09 -13.13 10.60
N GLY A 133 -13.88 -12.09 10.31
CA GLY A 133 -13.39 -10.78 9.92
C GLY A 133 -12.54 -10.06 10.97
N VAL A 134 -12.77 -10.32 12.27
CA VAL A 134 -12.03 -9.67 13.37
C VAL A 134 -10.56 -10.11 13.36
N SER A 135 -10.29 -11.40 13.25
CA SER A 135 -8.92 -11.94 13.16
C SER A 135 -8.18 -11.41 11.95
N VAL A 136 -8.89 -11.26 10.81
CA VAL A 136 -8.34 -10.70 9.58
C VAL A 136 -7.95 -9.23 9.75
N VAL A 137 -8.85 -8.41 10.29
CA VAL A 137 -8.60 -6.98 10.52
C VAL A 137 -7.48 -6.78 11.55
N PHE A 138 -7.45 -7.57 12.62
CA PHE A 138 -6.38 -7.52 13.62
C PHE A 138 -5.01 -7.85 13.00
N THR A 139 -4.94 -8.88 12.17
CA THR A 139 -3.68 -9.26 11.48
C THR A 139 -3.19 -8.12 10.59
N GLY A 140 -4.07 -7.52 9.79
CA GLY A 140 -3.73 -6.37 8.97
C GLY A 140 -3.27 -5.17 9.80
N PHE A 141 -3.97 -4.89 10.91
CA PHE A 141 -3.62 -3.84 11.86
C PHE A 141 -2.22 -4.00 12.43
N ILE A 142 -1.88 -5.19 12.95
CA ILE A 142 -0.60 -5.44 13.63
C ILE A 142 0.60 -5.34 12.68
N ILE A 143 0.42 -5.63 11.38
CA ILE A 143 1.45 -5.51 10.35
C ILE A 143 1.59 -4.07 9.85
N VAL A 144 0.49 -3.35 9.69
CA VAL A 144 0.48 -1.96 9.22
C VAL A 144 1.04 -0.99 10.26
N LEU A 145 0.77 -1.24 11.54
CA LEU A 145 1.16 -0.37 12.64
C LEU A 145 2.69 -0.09 12.67
N PRO A 146 3.59 -1.09 12.69
CA PRO A 146 5.03 -0.84 12.75
C PRO A 146 5.57 -0.15 11.49
N LEU A 147 5.03 -0.45 10.32
CA LEU A 147 5.41 0.23 9.07
C LEU A 147 5.09 1.72 9.13
N SER A 148 3.90 2.06 9.63
CA SER A 148 3.45 3.44 9.78
C SER A 148 4.18 4.17 10.90
N PHE A 149 4.51 3.47 12.00
CA PHE A 149 5.34 3.96 13.09
C PHE A 149 6.73 4.38 12.58
N GLY A 150 7.42 3.48 11.87
CA GLY A 150 8.77 3.73 11.35
C GLY A 150 8.83 4.93 10.41
N ALA A 151 7.88 5.02 9.47
CA ALA A 151 7.80 6.14 8.55
C ALA A 151 7.54 7.48 9.27
N SER A 152 6.60 7.49 10.21
CA SER A 152 6.29 8.69 10.98
C SER A 152 7.45 9.11 11.88
N PHE A 153 8.07 8.16 12.58
CA PHE A 153 9.24 8.39 13.43
C PHE A 153 10.40 9.03 12.67
N ILE A 154 10.78 8.44 11.53
CA ILE A 154 11.86 8.95 10.68
C ILE A 154 11.49 10.32 10.09
N SER A 155 10.25 10.51 9.65
CA SER A 155 9.78 11.78 9.08
C SER A 155 9.91 12.93 10.08
N VAL A 156 9.53 12.70 11.34
CA VAL A 156 9.64 13.72 12.38
C VAL A 156 11.10 14.00 12.75
N LEU A 157 11.96 12.98 12.79
CA LEU A 157 13.39 13.16 13.05
C LEU A 157 14.12 13.91 11.93
N SER A 158 13.65 13.77 10.69
CA SER A 158 14.23 14.46 9.52
C SER A 158 13.84 15.94 9.42
N LEU A 159 12.98 16.44 10.31
CA LEU A 159 12.54 17.82 10.31
C LEU A 159 13.72 18.78 10.50
N ASN A 160 13.76 19.85 9.70
CA ASN A 160 14.80 20.85 9.74
C ASN A 160 14.83 21.58 11.10
N SER A 161 15.89 21.34 11.86
CA SER A 161 16.09 21.94 13.19
C SER A 161 16.08 23.47 13.18
N LYS A 162 16.60 24.10 12.11
CA LYS A 162 16.59 25.56 11.94
C LYS A 162 15.18 26.12 11.87
N LEU A 163 14.29 25.52 11.07
CA LEU A 163 12.89 25.91 10.99
C LEU A 163 12.16 25.71 12.32
N SER A 164 12.47 24.63 13.05
CA SER A 164 11.94 24.41 14.40
C SER A 164 12.35 25.51 15.39
N GLN A 165 13.60 25.98 15.30
CA GLN A 165 14.10 27.10 16.11
C GLN A 165 13.39 28.42 15.77
N VAL A 166 13.15 28.69 14.48
CA VAL A 166 12.38 29.86 14.03
C VAL A 166 10.97 29.85 14.63
N CYS A 167 10.27 28.71 14.57
CA CYS A 167 8.94 28.58 15.18
C CYS A 167 8.93 28.82 16.70
N LYS A 168 10.03 28.47 17.41
CA LYS A 168 10.20 28.76 18.84
C LYS A 168 10.49 30.24 19.07
N ALA A 169 11.36 30.86 18.28
CA ALA A 169 11.71 32.27 18.39
C ALA A 169 10.49 33.20 18.21
N TYR A 170 9.62 32.86 17.24
CA TYR A 170 8.36 33.60 17.02
C TYR A 170 7.23 33.19 17.97
N LYS A 171 7.51 32.36 19.00
CA LYS A 171 6.54 31.92 20.00
C LYS A 171 5.22 31.40 19.41
N PHE A 172 5.29 30.64 18.30
CA PHE A 172 4.09 30.05 17.70
C PHE A 172 3.39 29.13 18.69
N SER A 173 2.04 29.25 18.79
CA SER A 173 1.23 28.31 19.55
C SER A 173 1.37 26.88 19.02
N LEU A 174 1.16 25.86 19.85
CA LEU A 174 1.29 24.46 19.48
C LEU A 174 0.47 24.11 18.22
N LEU A 175 -0.76 24.59 18.11
CA LEU A 175 -1.64 24.39 16.96
C LEU A 175 -1.08 25.03 15.68
N LYS A 176 -0.56 26.27 15.77
CA LYS A 176 0.10 26.94 14.65
C LYS A 176 1.35 26.18 14.20
N ARG A 177 2.15 25.72 15.16
CA ARG A 177 3.37 24.95 14.86
C ARG A 177 3.06 23.61 14.20
N LEU A 178 2.02 22.90 14.65
CA LEU A 178 1.54 21.67 14.01
C LEU A 178 1.07 21.94 12.59
N LYS A 179 0.22 22.95 12.37
CA LYS A 179 -0.39 23.21 11.05
C LYS A 179 0.60 23.80 10.03
N ILE A 180 1.51 24.69 10.44
CA ILE A 180 2.40 25.43 9.51
C ILE A 180 3.72 24.73 9.29
N PHE A 181 4.24 23.98 10.27
CA PHE A 181 5.57 23.39 10.22
C PHE A 181 5.52 21.85 10.17
N TYR A 182 4.91 21.19 11.18
CA TYR A 182 4.94 19.74 11.26
C TYR A 182 4.16 19.07 10.11
N LEU A 183 2.90 19.42 9.96
CA LEU A 183 2.01 18.76 8.98
C LEU A 183 2.53 18.88 7.54
N PRO A 184 2.89 20.07 7.02
CA PRO A 184 3.42 20.17 5.66
C PRO A 184 4.73 19.43 5.44
N SER A 185 5.58 19.37 6.46
CA SER A 185 6.90 18.74 6.34
C SER A 185 6.83 17.21 6.41
N ILE A 186 5.87 16.65 7.15
CA ILE A 186 5.73 15.20 7.34
C ILE A 186 4.82 14.60 6.26
N LEU A 187 3.86 15.36 5.74
CA LEU A 187 2.83 14.89 4.82
C LEU A 187 3.37 14.16 3.58
N PRO A 188 4.45 14.62 2.90
CA PRO A 188 5.02 13.91 1.75
C PRO A 188 5.47 12.49 2.09
N PHE A 189 6.12 12.33 3.26
CA PHE A 189 6.58 11.03 3.74
C PHE A 189 5.42 10.12 4.12
N LEU A 190 4.40 10.67 4.79
CA LEU A 190 3.21 9.91 5.16
C LEU A 190 2.42 9.44 3.93
N LEU A 191 2.27 10.28 2.92
CA LEU A 191 1.59 9.89 1.67
C LEU A 191 2.37 8.82 0.89
N SER A 192 3.70 8.91 0.87
CA SER A 192 4.52 7.87 0.24
C SER A 192 4.46 6.55 1.01
N ASN A 193 4.47 6.61 2.34
CA ASN A 193 4.31 5.44 3.19
C ASN A 193 2.91 4.83 3.08
N PHE A 194 1.87 5.65 2.92
CA PHE A 194 0.50 5.18 2.79
C PHE A 194 0.31 4.28 1.56
N SER A 195 0.99 4.57 0.45
CA SER A 195 1.03 3.68 -0.72
C SER A 195 1.61 2.30 -0.38
N ILE A 196 2.74 2.27 0.33
CA ILE A 196 3.38 1.01 0.76
C ILE A 196 2.48 0.22 1.71
N VAL A 197 1.91 0.92 2.70
CA VAL A 197 1.02 0.34 3.71
C VAL A 197 -0.24 -0.23 3.07
N PHE A 198 -0.80 0.46 2.07
CA PHE A 198 -1.98 -0.04 1.36
C PHE A 198 -1.68 -1.34 0.61
N ALA A 199 -0.59 -1.38 -0.16
CA ALA A 199 -0.20 -2.58 -0.88
C ALA A 199 0.11 -3.77 0.07
N MET A 200 0.76 -3.50 1.21
CA MET A 200 1.01 -4.53 2.22
C MET A 200 -0.27 -4.96 2.93
N GLY A 201 -1.15 -4.02 3.27
CA GLY A 201 -2.44 -4.30 3.90
C GLY A 201 -3.32 -5.21 3.05
N VAL A 202 -3.44 -4.94 1.75
CA VAL A 202 -4.17 -5.82 0.81
C VAL A 202 -3.62 -7.24 0.84
N LYS A 203 -2.30 -7.41 0.70
CA LYS A 203 -1.65 -8.74 0.69
C LYS A 203 -1.89 -9.51 1.99
N VAL A 204 -1.72 -8.85 3.12
CA VAL A 204 -1.83 -9.48 4.44
C VAL A 204 -3.29 -9.83 4.76
N VAL A 205 -4.23 -8.94 4.44
CA VAL A 205 -5.67 -9.19 4.67
C VAL A 205 -6.13 -10.39 3.85
N ILE A 206 -5.77 -10.46 2.56
CA ILE A 206 -6.15 -11.61 1.71
C ILE A 206 -5.52 -12.91 2.22
N MET A 207 -4.24 -12.86 2.64
CA MET A 207 -3.59 -14.02 3.24
C MET A 207 -4.30 -14.46 4.54
N ALA A 208 -4.74 -13.51 5.36
CA ALA A 208 -5.48 -13.79 6.58
C ALA A 208 -6.89 -14.35 6.28
N GLU A 209 -7.58 -13.84 5.26
CA GLU A 209 -8.86 -14.38 4.80
C GLU A 209 -8.73 -15.80 4.27
N LEU A 210 -7.68 -16.07 3.48
CA LEU A 210 -7.42 -17.40 2.92
C LEU A 210 -7.27 -18.48 3.99
N LEU A 211 -6.72 -18.11 5.15
CA LEU A 211 -6.47 -19.04 6.24
C LEU A 211 -7.53 -19.03 7.33
N GLY A 212 -8.27 -17.92 7.47
CA GLY A 212 -9.06 -17.68 8.67
C GLY A 212 -10.41 -17.01 8.46
N ALA A 213 -10.94 -16.98 7.24
CA ALA A 213 -12.27 -16.48 7.00
C ALA A 213 -13.09 -17.44 6.13
N SER A 214 -14.41 -17.41 6.30
CA SER A 214 -15.37 -18.15 5.47
C SER A 214 -15.94 -17.29 4.32
N ASP A 215 -15.54 -16.02 4.24
CA ASP A 215 -16.05 -15.02 3.32
C ASP A 215 -14.94 -14.05 2.89
N GLY A 216 -15.18 -13.32 1.80
CA GLY A 216 -14.18 -12.45 1.20
C GLY A 216 -13.37 -13.11 0.09
N VAL A 217 -12.49 -12.32 -0.53
CA VAL A 217 -11.68 -12.77 -1.67
C VAL A 217 -10.71 -13.90 -1.29
N GLY A 218 -10.12 -13.83 -0.09
CA GLY A 218 -9.22 -14.87 0.37
C GLY A 218 -9.92 -16.22 0.55
N ALA A 219 -11.17 -16.23 1.06
CA ALA A 219 -11.98 -17.44 1.14
C ALA A 219 -12.31 -18.02 -0.24
N GLN A 220 -12.69 -17.16 -1.19
CA GLN A 220 -12.93 -17.57 -2.57
C GLN A 220 -11.69 -18.16 -3.26
N ILE A 221 -10.50 -17.62 -2.97
CA ILE A 221 -9.22 -18.19 -3.42
C ILE A 221 -9.01 -19.58 -2.79
N ASN A 222 -9.37 -19.77 -1.53
CA ASN A 222 -9.25 -21.06 -0.85
C ASN A 222 -10.20 -22.10 -1.48
N ASP A 223 -11.43 -21.71 -1.80
CA ASP A 223 -12.40 -22.58 -2.48
C ASP A 223 -11.93 -22.95 -3.89
N ALA A 224 -11.46 -21.97 -4.67
CA ALA A 224 -10.88 -22.22 -5.98
C ALA A 224 -9.66 -23.16 -5.93
N ARG A 225 -8.82 -23.02 -4.89
CA ARG A 225 -7.69 -23.94 -4.66
C ARG A 225 -8.16 -25.36 -4.41
N ASN A 226 -9.19 -25.55 -3.60
CA ASN A 226 -9.75 -26.88 -3.29
C ASN A 226 -10.39 -27.53 -4.53
N LEU A 227 -10.91 -26.71 -5.45
CA LEU A 227 -11.45 -27.15 -6.74
C LEU A 227 -10.40 -27.28 -7.84
N LEU A 228 -9.14 -26.94 -7.57
CA LEU A 228 -8.03 -26.87 -8.54
C LEU A 228 -8.32 -25.91 -9.72
N ASP A 229 -9.14 -24.89 -9.49
CA ASP A 229 -9.44 -23.84 -10.48
C ASP A 229 -8.36 -22.73 -10.43
N THR A 230 -7.27 -22.98 -11.12
CA THR A 230 -6.14 -22.03 -11.21
C THR A 230 -6.53 -20.75 -11.95
N THR A 231 -7.47 -20.84 -12.88
CA THR A 231 -7.98 -19.66 -13.64
C THR A 231 -8.65 -18.67 -12.69
N GLN A 232 -9.49 -19.17 -11.77
CA GLN A 232 -10.15 -18.32 -10.78
C GLN A 232 -9.17 -17.73 -9.77
N ILE A 233 -8.18 -18.50 -9.31
CA ILE A 233 -7.12 -18.00 -8.40
C ILE A 233 -6.37 -16.85 -9.06
N LEU A 234 -5.88 -17.05 -10.30
CA LEU A 234 -5.13 -16.02 -11.03
C LEU A 234 -6.00 -14.80 -11.38
N ALA A 235 -7.29 -15.00 -11.64
CA ALA A 235 -8.26 -13.92 -11.85
C ALA A 235 -8.38 -13.03 -10.61
N PHE A 236 -8.48 -13.59 -9.40
CA PHE A 236 -8.45 -12.81 -8.17
C PHE A 236 -7.13 -12.09 -7.95
N VAL A 237 -5.98 -12.71 -8.28
CA VAL A 237 -4.68 -12.04 -8.22
C VAL A 237 -4.65 -10.81 -9.14
N VAL A 238 -5.15 -10.93 -10.38
CA VAL A 238 -5.26 -9.80 -11.32
C VAL A 238 -6.15 -8.69 -10.75
N LEU A 239 -7.29 -9.04 -10.18
CA LEU A 239 -8.20 -8.07 -9.55
C LEU A 239 -7.54 -7.34 -8.37
N MET A 240 -6.77 -8.04 -7.54
CA MET A 240 -6.07 -7.44 -6.40
C MET A 240 -4.93 -6.52 -6.83
N VAL A 241 -4.14 -6.93 -7.83
CA VAL A 241 -3.12 -6.07 -8.43
C VAL A 241 -3.77 -4.84 -9.06
N GLY A 242 -4.86 -5.03 -9.80
CA GLY A 242 -5.67 -3.95 -10.36
C GLY A 242 -6.17 -2.97 -9.30
N LEU A 243 -6.68 -3.47 -8.17
CA LEU A 243 -7.12 -2.65 -7.04
C LEU A 243 -5.98 -1.80 -6.47
N ILE A 244 -4.79 -2.39 -6.26
CA ILE A 244 -3.63 -1.66 -5.73
C ILE A 244 -3.20 -0.56 -6.70
N LEU A 245 -3.09 -0.87 -8.00
CA LEU A 245 -2.71 0.09 -9.03
C LEU A 245 -3.74 1.22 -9.18
N LEU A 246 -5.02 0.87 -9.15
CA LEU A 246 -6.13 1.84 -9.22
C LEU A 246 -6.10 2.78 -8.01
N PHE A 247 -5.89 2.23 -6.83
CA PHE A 247 -5.78 3.03 -5.60
C PHE A 247 -4.58 3.97 -5.65
N GLU A 248 -3.43 3.50 -6.11
CA GLU A 248 -2.23 4.32 -6.27
C GLU A 248 -2.46 5.44 -7.28
N ALA A 249 -3.07 5.14 -8.43
CA ALA A 249 -3.33 6.11 -9.48
C ALA A 249 -4.38 7.16 -9.08
N LEU A 250 -5.51 6.73 -8.48
CA LEU A 250 -6.64 7.63 -8.18
C LEU A 250 -6.48 8.34 -6.84
N VAL A 251 -6.02 7.64 -5.81
CA VAL A 251 -5.97 8.23 -4.45
C VAL A 251 -4.62 8.87 -4.19
N ILE A 252 -3.55 8.10 -4.30
CA ILE A 252 -2.21 8.58 -3.90
C ILE A 252 -1.72 9.67 -4.84
N LYS A 253 -1.85 9.50 -6.16
CA LYS A 253 -1.39 10.49 -7.13
C LYS A 253 -2.21 11.78 -7.03
N VAL A 254 -3.53 11.69 -6.88
CA VAL A 254 -4.41 12.86 -6.68
C VAL A 254 -4.08 13.57 -5.36
N LEU A 255 -3.92 12.82 -4.26
CA LEU A 255 -3.53 13.41 -2.96
C LEU A 255 -2.15 14.10 -3.03
N LYS A 256 -1.18 13.52 -3.74
CA LYS A 256 0.12 14.17 -3.95
C LYS A 256 -0.03 15.50 -4.71
N ILE A 257 -0.78 15.53 -5.79
CA ILE A 257 -0.99 16.74 -6.60
C ILE A 257 -1.75 17.81 -5.82
N THR A 258 -2.77 17.45 -5.06
CA THR A 258 -3.62 18.41 -4.34
C THR A 258 -3.02 18.92 -3.03
N LEU A 259 -2.34 18.04 -2.28
CA LEU A 259 -1.82 18.37 -0.95
C LEU A 259 -0.36 18.84 -0.96
N LEU A 260 0.39 18.62 -2.05
CA LEU A 260 1.82 18.94 -2.14
C LEU A 260 2.18 19.87 -3.32
N PRO A 261 1.37 20.92 -3.65
CA PRO A 261 1.67 21.80 -4.79
C PRO A 261 2.99 22.57 -4.63
N TRP A 262 3.57 22.60 -3.43
CA TRP A 262 4.86 23.24 -3.14
C TRP A 262 6.09 22.37 -3.39
N LEU A 263 5.94 21.06 -3.60
CA LEU A 263 7.06 20.13 -3.87
C LEU A 263 7.47 20.13 -5.36
N GLU A 264 6.59 20.58 -6.24
CA GLU A 264 6.84 20.67 -7.68
C GLU A 264 7.42 22.03 -8.13
N ARG A 265 7.65 22.94 -7.19
CA ARG A 265 8.33 24.22 -7.42
C ARG A 265 9.75 24.13 -6.88
#